data_82858db7ae830f471487a7c75fc65366
#
_entry.id   82858db7ae830f471487a7c75fc65366
#
_cell.length_a   1.000
_cell.length_b   1.000
_cell.length_c   1.000
_cell.angle_alpha   90.00
_cell.angle_beta   90.00
_cell.angle_gamma   90.00
#
_symmetry.space_group_name_H-M   'P 1'
#
loop_
_entity.id
_entity.type
_entity.pdbx_description
1 polymer ?
#
loop_
_entity_poly.entity_id
_entity_poly.type
_entity_poly.pdbx_seq_one_letter_code
_entity_poly.pdbx_strand_id
1 'polypeptide(L)'
;MPPVKIVEAGKVRHDVEVTFLRNSRTPEMNALNLRAKIASQNMTGDRLREIIDEYGRDTFLAVQQKILDYVERSIRQRISELPDGTWYANAFLDHDGLENRMYRLRLALTKHGNHLTFDFTGTDPQAPGTINCAWAGLVGGILQVAFPLLCHDLPWSHGAVMRCIDIISEEGTINNALFPAGTSMATVNACQSTGNLVWEAMAKMYGCGSDTLREEVIGIGYGGVNMSVIAGKHQDGRPFVNMFTDSVGGGGARSFGDGIDTCGNFIAPAYGIPNVERIESLIPMLYVYRREREETAGAGIHRGGVGIEYMMIPYETEHDMEAVLFSTGCAHMESKGVAGGLPGSIQRNIVLHGAGVKDALARGEIPTSLETAGAERIDIADAKDVRWLTPDDAWLCLCTGGGGYGDPLGRNPESVARDVRRGLCTTGEAIRLYGVTLTDDGAVDAAATEAARATAVESRRERGHATTTANAGLDFGGPERFRVGEILAVRESASGPVLGCRVCDHPFGPAAEDPRAHALVIEREIEELSPVNAYRAESDVVLREFACPNCASLFSADLQLRTDDPRMPEMHLKL
;
A
#
# COMPACT_ATOMS: atom_id res chain seq x y z
N MET A 1 1.54 -27.07 -11.11
CA MET A 1 0.81 -28.34 -11.23
C MET A 1 -0.51 -28.05 -11.93
N PRO A 2 -0.91 -28.79 -12.97
CA PRO A 2 -2.21 -28.61 -13.59
C PRO A 2 -3.33 -29.00 -12.62
N PRO A 3 -4.59 -28.60 -12.89
CA PRO A 3 -5.73 -29.04 -12.09
C PRO A 3 -5.88 -30.55 -12.13
N VAL A 4 -5.78 -31.20 -10.98
CA VAL A 4 -5.93 -32.65 -10.85
C VAL A 4 -6.92 -32.99 -9.74
N LYS A 5 -7.67 -34.06 -9.90
CA LYS A 5 -8.58 -34.55 -8.86
C LYS A 5 -7.78 -35.26 -7.78
N ILE A 6 -7.76 -34.72 -6.58
CA ILE A 6 -7.16 -35.37 -5.39
C ILE A 6 -8.15 -36.35 -4.76
N VAL A 7 -9.44 -36.05 -4.79
CA VAL A 7 -10.53 -36.90 -4.34
C VAL A 7 -11.42 -37.24 -5.53
N GLU A 8 -11.69 -38.53 -5.74
CA GLU A 8 -12.59 -38.99 -6.79
C GLU A 8 -13.55 -40.02 -6.20
N ALA A 9 -14.87 -39.79 -6.41
CA ALA A 9 -15.94 -40.60 -5.84
C ALA A 9 -15.79 -40.86 -4.31
N GLY A 10 -15.41 -39.85 -3.57
CA GLY A 10 -15.21 -39.89 -2.10
C GLY A 10 -13.90 -40.57 -1.65
N LYS A 11 -13.04 -40.99 -2.57
CA LYS A 11 -11.77 -41.66 -2.26
C LYS A 11 -10.60 -40.76 -2.64
N VAL A 12 -9.62 -40.67 -1.74
CA VAL A 12 -8.35 -39.98 -2.02
C VAL A 12 -7.55 -40.78 -3.06
N ARG A 13 -7.09 -40.11 -4.09
CA ARG A 13 -6.20 -40.67 -5.09
C ARG A 13 -4.78 -40.63 -4.56
N HIS A 14 -4.30 -41.79 -4.11
CA HIS A 14 -2.99 -41.92 -3.47
C HIS A 14 -1.82 -41.53 -4.39
N ASP A 15 -1.89 -41.83 -5.68
CA ASP A 15 -0.90 -41.45 -6.68
C ASP A 15 -0.73 -39.92 -6.77
N VAL A 16 -1.84 -39.17 -6.75
CA VAL A 16 -1.87 -37.71 -6.78
C VAL A 16 -1.42 -37.13 -5.44
N GLU A 17 -1.90 -37.70 -4.31
CA GLU A 17 -1.49 -37.30 -2.97
C GLU A 17 0.03 -37.38 -2.79
N VAL A 18 0.61 -38.53 -3.11
CA VAL A 18 2.06 -38.78 -3.00
C VAL A 18 2.84 -37.82 -3.90
N THR A 19 2.40 -37.62 -5.14
CA THR A 19 3.02 -36.65 -6.05
C THR A 19 3.00 -35.22 -5.49
N PHE A 20 1.86 -34.79 -4.96
CA PHE A 20 1.71 -33.46 -4.34
C PHE A 20 2.65 -33.29 -3.13
N LEU A 21 2.67 -34.28 -2.23
CA LEU A 21 3.47 -34.23 -1.02
C LEU A 21 4.98 -34.28 -1.28
N ARG A 22 5.41 -35.08 -2.25
CA ARG A 22 6.83 -35.22 -2.61
C ARG A 22 7.42 -33.99 -3.29
N ASN A 23 6.60 -33.09 -3.81
CA ASN A 23 7.03 -31.80 -4.32
C ASN A 23 7.19 -30.71 -3.22
N SER A 24 6.96 -31.06 -1.94
CA SER A 24 7.07 -30.14 -0.81
C SER A 24 8.36 -30.37 -0.02
N ARG A 25 8.93 -29.28 0.52
CA ARG A 25 10.01 -29.34 1.52
C ARG A 25 9.51 -29.80 2.90
N THR A 26 8.19 -29.69 3.15
CA THR A 26 7.53 -30.06 4.43
C THR A 26 6.35 -31.00 4.17
N PRO A 27 6.61 -32.25 3.70
CA PRO A 27 5.57 -33.16 3.25
C PRO A 27 4.58 -33.53 4.36
N GLU A 28 5.04 -33.70 5.61
CA GLU A 28 4.18 -34.06 6.74
C GLU A 28 3.16 -32.95 7.07
N MET A 29 3.60 -31.70 7.15
CA MET A 29 2.73 -30.55 7.39
C MET A 29 1.73 -30.38 6.24
N ASN A 30 2.18 -30.52 4.99
CA ASN A 30 1.30 -30.44 3.84
C ASN A 30 0.29 -31.59 3.76
N ALA A 31 0.64 -32.79 4.27
CA ALA A 31 -0.31 -33.89 4.39
C ALA A 31 -1.45 -33.55 5.37
N LEU A 32 -1.13 -32.94 6.51
CA LEU A 32 -2.14 -32.47 7.47
C LEU A 32 -3.03 -31.38 6.86
N ASN A 33 -2.43 -30.40 6.19
CA ASN A 33 -3.17 -29.33 5.51
C ASN A 33 -4.10 -29.86 4.42
N LEU A 34 -3.65 -30.82 3.63
CA LEU A 34 -4.46 -31.46 2.59
C LEU A 34 -5.67 -32.18 3.20
N ARG A 35 -5.46 -32.97 4.26
CA ARG A 35 -6.55 -33.65 4.97
C ARG A 35 -7.53 -32.69 5.60
N ALA A 36 -7.04 -31.59 6.20
CA ALA A 36 -7.88 -30.54 6.76
C ALA A 36 -8.77 -29.88 5.68
N LYS A 37 -8.21 -29.60 4.49
CA LYS A 37 -8.97 -29.06 3.35
C LYS A 37 -10.06 -30.04 2.88
N ILE A 38 -9.75 -31.33 2.76
CA ILE A 38 -10.73 -32.37 2.39
C ILE A 38 -11.83 -32.47 3.43
N ALA A 39 -11.47 -32.50 4.72
CA ALA A 39 -12.45 -32.55 5.83
C ALA A 39 -13.36 -31.32 5.85
N SER A 40 -12.81 -30.14 5.67
CA SER A 40 -13.57 -28.87 5.60
C SER A 40 -14.58 -28.88 4.45
N GLN A 41 -14.17 -29.33 3.26
CA GLN A 41 -15.09 -29.43 2.11
C GLN A 41 -16.23 -30.43 2.35
N ASN A 42 -15.93 -31.59 2.95
CA ASN A 42 -16.95 -32.58 3.31
C ASN A 42 -17.94 -31.99 4.32
N MET A 43 -17.45 -31.37 5.39
CA MET A 43 -18.30 -30.71 6.40
C MET A 43 -19.17 -29.63 5.78
N THR A 44 -18.63 -28.80 4.90
CA THR A 44 -19.40 -27.77 4.18
C THR A 44 -20.51 -28.42 3.34
N GLY A 45 -20.19 -29.49 2.62
CA GLY A 45 -21.19 -30.24 1.85
C GLY A 45 -22.31 -30.82 2.71
N ASP A 46 -21.97 -31.35 3.88
CA ASP A 46 -22.96 -31.92 4.82
C ASP A 46 -23.86 -30.79 5.39
N ARG A 47 -23.28 -29.66 5.81
CA ARG A 47 -24.06 -28.51 6.28
C ARG A 47 -25.01 -27.91 5.21
N LEU A 48 -24.56 -27.86 3.95
CA LEU A 48 -25.41 -27.43 2.85
C LEU A 48 -26.59 -28.41 2.63
N ARG A 49 -26.35 -29.73 2.74
CA ARG A 49 -27.43 -30.72 2.65
C ARG A 49 -28.42 -30.56 3.80
N GLU A 50 -27.97 -30.40 5.04
CA GLU A 50 -28.84 -30.15 6.20
C GLU A 50 -29.76 -28.93 5.96
N ILE A 51 -29.24 -27.82 5.43
CA ILE A 51 -30.06 -26.64 5.11
C ILE A 51 -31.06 -26.95 3.99
N ILE A 52 -30.64 -27.67 2.96
CA ILE A 52 -31.51 -28.04 1.85
C ILE A 52 -32.62 -29.01 2.31
N ASP A 53 -32.28 -29.94 3.19
CA ASP A 53 -33.24 -30.90 3.75
C ASP A 53 -34.26 -30.21 4.67
N GLU A 54 -33.84 -29.17 5.42
CA GLU A 54 -34.70 -28.40 6.30
C GLU A 54 -35.64 -27.44 5.54
N TYR A 55 -35.13 -26.69 4.57
CA TYR A 55 -35.86 -25.61 3.89
C TYR A 55 -36.34 -25.97 2.47
N GLY A 56 -35.85 -27.06 1.91
CA GLY A 56 -36.07 -27.46 0.53
C GLY A 56 -35.13 -26.77 -0.47
N ARG A 57 -34.79 -27.49 -1.54
CA ARG A 57 -33.87 -27.02 -2.58
C ARG A 57 -34.30 -25.71 -3.24
N ASP A 58 -35.59 -25.60 -3.56
CA ASP A 58 -36.12 -24.42 -4.27
C ASP A 58 -36.07 -23.17 -3.40
N THR A 59 -36.39 -23.31 -2.10
CA THR A 59 -36.23 -22.23 -1.12
C THR A 59 -34.75 -21.81 -1.01
N PHE A 60 -33.83 -22.77 -0.90
CA PHE A 60 -32.41 -22.50 -0.83
C PHE A 60 -31.91 -21.69 -2.03
N LEU A 61 -32.25 -22.11 -3.26
CA LEU A 61 -31.89 -21.39 -4.48
C LEU A 61 -32.54 -20.01 -4.58
N ALA A 62 -33.80 -19.87 -4.17
CA ALA A 62 -34.51 -18.60 -4.15
C ALA A 62 -33.89 -17.62 -3.15
N VAL A 63 -33.43 -18.08 -1.98
CA VAL A 63 -32.75 -17.25 -0.98
C VAL A 63 -31.39 -16.77 -1.52
N GLN A 64 -30.59 -17.65 -2.14
CA GLN A 64 -29.35 -17.25 -2.78
C GLN A 64 -29.55 -16.12 -3.81
N GLN A 65 -30.56 -16.28 -4.69
CA GLN A 65 -30.87 -15.24 -5.68
C GLN A 65 -31.31 -13.93 -5.01
N LYS A 66 -32.15 -14.00 -3.97
CA LYS A 66 -32.62 -12.81 -3.22
C LYS A 66 -31.47 -12.08 -2.53
N ILE A 67 -30.47 -12.80 -1.99
CA ILE A 67 -29.26 -12.19 -1.41
C ILE A 67 -28.48 -11.44 -2.49
N LEU A 68 -28.24 -12.07 -3.65
CA LEU A 68 -27.58 -11.43 -4.78
C LEU A 68 -28.29 -10.14 -5.20
N ASP A 69 -29.61 -10.20 -5.39
CA ASP A 69 -30.42 -9.06 -5.84
C ASP A 69 -30.49 -7.94 -4.78
N TYR A 70 -30.52 -8.31 -3.49
CA TYR A 70 -30.50 -7.35 -2.39
C TYR A 70 -29.16 -6.61 -2.34
N VAL A 71 -28.06 -7.34 -2.37
CA VAL A 71 -26.71 -6.78 -2.30
C VAL A 71 -26.42 -5.91 -3.53
N GLU A 72 -26.79 -6.38 -4.75
CA GLU A 72 -26.65 -5.60 -5.98
C GLU A 72 -27.38 -4.26 -5.89
N ARG A 73 -28.66 -4.26 -5.47
CA ARG A 73 -29.43 -3.01 -5.33
C ARG A 73 -28.79 -2.05 -4.32
N SER A 74 -28.33 -2.58 -3.18
CA SER A 74 -27.70 -1.77 -2.14
C SER A 74 -26.39 -1.14 -2.62
N ILE A 75 -25.56 -1.90 -3.35
CA ILE A 75 -24.30 -1.39 -3.92
C ILE A 75 -24.59 -0.33 -4.99
N ARG A 76 -25.54 -0.57 -5.90
CA ARG A 76 -25.91 0.41 -6.92
C ARG A 76 -26.42 1.71 -6.30
N GLN A 77 -27.16 1.63 -5.20
CA GLN A 77 -27.61 2.81 -4.46
C GLN A 77 -26.39 3.59 -3.93
N ARG A 78 -25.43 2.94 -3.28
CA ARG A 78 -24.21 3.57 -2.77
C ARG A 78 -23.36 4.18 -3.88
N ILE A 79 -23.18 3.46 -4.99
CA ILE A 79 -22.47 4.01 -6.15
C ILE A 79 -23.17 5.26 -6.68
N SER A 80 -24.51 5.31 -6.68
CA SER A 80 -25.26 6.48 -7.16
C SER A 80 -25.04 7.76 -6.32
N GLU A 81 -24.60 7.63 -5.07
CA GLU A 81 -24.28 8.75 -4.18
C GLU A 81 -22.89 9.34 -4.44
N LEU A 82 -22.02 8.61 -5.15
CA LEU A 82 -20.69 9.05 -5.53
C LEU A 82 -20.76 10.02 -6.71
N PRO A 83 -19.79 10.94 -6.86
CA PRO A 83 -19.74 11.86 -8.00
C PRO A 83 -19.47 11.13 -9.31
N ASP A 84 -20.05 11.61 -10.42
CA ASP A 84 -19.73 11.12 -11.76
C ASP A 84 -18.39 11.69 -12.24
N GLY A 85 -17.56 10.85 -12.87
CA GLY A 85 -16.24 11.26 -13.34
C GLY A 85 -15.31 10.10 -13.61
N THR A 86 -14.05 10.42 -13.89
CA THR A 86 -12.96 9.46 -14.04
C THR A 86 -11.77 9.88 -13.18
N TRP A 87 -11.20 8.97 -12.41
CA TRP A 87 -10.05 9.17 -11.54
C TRP A 87 -8.92 8.25 -11.95
N TYR A 88 -7.72 8.80 -12.03
CA TYR A 88 -6.55 8.09 -12.53
C TYR A 88 -5.59 7.75 -11.39
N ALA A 89 -4.98 6.58 -11.49
CA ALA A 89 -3.95 6.13 -10.59
C ALA A 89 -2.86 5.37 -11.35
N ASN A 90 -1.64 5.42 -10.85
CA ASN A 90 -0.54 4.62 -11.35
C ASN A 90 0.25 4.01 -10.18
N ALA A 91 0.82 2.82 -10.38
CA ALA A 91 1.68 2.15 -9.42
C ALA A 91 2.86 1.53 -10.15
N PHE A 92 3.90 1.19 -9.40
CA PHE A 92 5.09 0.57 -9.93
C PHE A 92 5.40 -0.71 -9.17
N LEU A 93 6.02 -1.67 -9.85
CA LEU A 93 6.64 -2.83 -9.24
C LEU A 93 8.13 -2.77 -9.51
N ASP A 94 8.92 -2.84 -8.45
CA ASP A 94 10.35 -2.87 -8.49
C ASP A 94 10.87 -4.31 -8.54
N HIS A 95 11.68 -4.64 -9.54
CA HIS A 95 12.28 -5.96 -9.71
C HIS A 95 11.27 -7.11 -9.91
N ASP A 96 11.46 -7.97 -10.89
CA ASP A 96 10.54 -9.07 -11.17
C ASP A 96 10.98 -10.44 -10.63
N GLY A 97 12.14 -10.48 -9.98
CA GLY A 97 12.82 -11.70 -9.51
C GLY A 97 13.92 -12.18 -10.46
N LEU A 98 14.01 -11.63 -11.68
CA LEU A 98 15.05 -11.89 -12.68
C LEU A 98 15.75 -10.60 -13.12
N GLU A 99 14.96 -9.55 -13.39
CA GLU A 99 15.45 -8.26 -13.89
C GLU A 99 15.15 -7.14 -12.90
N ASN A 100 16.16 -6.31 -12.64
CA ASN A 100 16.03 -5.11 -11.81
C ASN A 100 15.54 -3.94 -12.67
N ARG A 101 14.26 -3.90 -12.95
CA ARG A 101 13.60 -2.82 -13.67
C ARG A 101 12.25 -2.48 -13.04
N MET A 102 11.75 -1.29 -13.37
CA MET A 102 10.45 -0.81 -12.95
C MET A 102 9.38 -1.26 -13.95
N TYR A 103 8.25 -1.78 -13.45
CA TYR A 103 7.07 -2.13 -14.24
C TYR A 103 5.90 -1.27 -13.78
N ARG A 104 5.16 -0.70 -14.72
CA ARG A 104 4.05 0.20 -14.45
C ARG A 104 2.70 -0.51 -14.55
N LEU A 105 1.84 -0.22 -13.59
CA LEU A 105 0.40 -0.51 -13.65
C LEU A 105 -0.37 0.82 -13.71
N ARG A 106 -1.47 0.82 -14.45
CA ARG A 106 -2.35 2.00 -14.61
C ARG A 106 -3.79 1.63 -14.33
N LEU A 107 -4.56 2.62 -13.86
CA LEU A 107 -6.00 2.53 -13.69
C LEU A 107 -6.65 3.86 -14.04
N ALA A 108 -7.73 3.77 -14.84
CA ALA A 108 -8.76 4.80 -14.96
C ALA A 108 -10.05 4.24 -14.35
N LEU A 109 -10.45 4.75 -13.19
CA LEU A 109 -11.71 4.40 -12.54
C LEU A 109 -12.78 5.38 -12.99
N THR A 110 -13.73 4.91 -13.78
CA THR A 110 -14.87 5.71 -14.23
C THR A 110 -16.13 5.33 -13.46
N LYS A 111 -16.79 6.32 -12.86
CA LYS A 111 -18.12 6.19 -12.26
C LYS A 111 -19.15 6.90 -13.15
N HIS A 112 -20.18 6.18 -13.55
CA HIS A 112 -21.31 6.72 -14.29
C HIS A 112 -22.64 6.15 -13.77
N GLY A 113 -23.50 7.04 -13.28
CA GLY A 113 -24.78 6.65 -12.68
C GLY A 113 -24.59 5.73 -11.46
N ASN A 114 -24.97 4.47 -11.57
CA ASN A 114 -24.83 3.47 -10.50
C ASN A 114 -23.87 2.33 -10.85
N HIS A 115 -22.86 2.62 -11.70
CA HIS A 115 -21.91 1.64 -12.23
C HIS A 115 -20.47 2.15 -12.17
N LEU A 116 -19.51 1.25 -11.97
CA LEU A 116 -18.08 1.52 -11.97
C LEU A 116 -17.39 0.77 -13.10
N THR A 117 -16.45 1.41 -13.78
CA THR A 117 -15.58 0.78 -14.77
C THR A 117 -14.12 0.94 -14.34
N PHE A 118 -13.43 -0.18 -14.19
CA PHE A 118 -12.00 -0.25 -13.87
C PHE A 118 -11.24 -0.55 -15.16
N ASP A 119 -10.61 0.46 -15.75
CA ASP A 119 -9.85 0.34 -16.99
C ASP A 119 -8.35 0.38 -16.71
N PHE A 120 -7.68 -0.75 -16.95
CA PHE A 120 -6.24 -0.93 -16.75
C PHE A 120 -5.42 -0.79 -18.04
N THR A 121 -6.00 -0.22 -19.09
CA THR A 121 -5.31 0.02 -20.36
C THR A 121 -4.02 0.82 -20.15
N GLY A 122 -2.94 0.37 -20.79
CA GLY A 122 -1.60 0.96 -20.66
C GLY A 122 -0.80 0.45 -19.46
N THR A 123 -1.25 -0.63 -18.80
CA THR A 123 -0.42 -1.43 -17.89
C THR A 123 0.65 -2.16 -18.69
N ASP A 124 1.88 -2.26 -18.17
CA ASP A 124 3.00 -2.90 -18.84
C ASP A 124 2.73 -4.37 -19.18
N PRO A 125 3.38 -4.91 -20.24
CA PRO A 125 3.33 -6.33 -20.55
C PRO A 125 3.78 -7.21 -19.38
N GLN A 126 3.31 -8.45 -19.35
CA GLN A 126 3.71 -9.43 -18.33
C GLN A 126 5.24 -9.54 -18.23
N ALA A 127 5.73 -9.57 -17.00
CA ALA A 127 7.15 -9.64 -16.68
C ALA A 127 7.72 -11.05 -16.94
N PRO A 128 9.00 -11.19 -17.31
CA PRO A 128 9.68 -12.49 -17.37
C PRO A 128 9.70 -13.24 -16.04
N GLY A 129 9.74 -12.51 -14.93
CA GLY A 129 9.81 -13.04 -13.58
C GLY A 129 8.45 -13.46 -13.00
N THR A 130 8.35 -13.47 -11.67
CA THR A 130 7.27 -14.15 -10.94
C THR A 130 6.21 -13.23 -10.36
N ILE A 131 6.27 -11.92 -10.67
CA ILE A 131 5.43 -10.88 -10.08
C ILE A 131 4.04 -10.74 -10.69
N ASN A 132 3.78 -11.41 -11.82
CA ASN A 132 2.52 -11.28 -12.55
C ASN A 132 1.34 -11.90 -11.79
N CYS A 133 0.12 -11.43 -12.08
CA CYS A 133 -1.08 -12.15 -11.68
C CYS A 133 -2.01 -12.42 -12.88
N ALA A 134 -2.74 -13.52 -12.81
CA ALA A 134 -3.77 -13.85 -13.78
C ALA A 134 -5.07 -13.09 -13.47
N TRP A 135 -6.06 -13.17 -14.35
CA TRP A 135 -7.39 -12.54 -14.20
C TRP A 135 -7.99 -12.65 -12.80
N ALA A 136 -7.92 -13.82 -12.16
CA ALA A 136 -8.43 -14.00 -10.81
C ALA A 136 -7.70 -13.13 -9.76
N GLY A 137 -6.40 -12.90 -9.96
CA GLY A 137 -5.61 -11.99 -9.12
C GLY A 137 -5.99 -10.52 -9.35
N LEU A 138 -6.23 -10.12 -10.60
CA LEU A 138 -6.75 -8.79 -10.94
C LEU A 138 -8.10 -8.53 -10.25
N VAL A 139 -9.06 -9.44 -10.40
CA VAL A 139 -10.37 -9.35 -9.73
C VAL A 139 -10.20 -9.30 -8.21
N GLY A 140 -9.33 -10.15 -7.64
CA GLY A 140 -9.02 -10.13 -6.21
C GLY A 140 -8.43 -8.81 -5.75
N GLY A 141 -7.53 -8.20 -6.54
CA GLY A 141 -6.96 -6.87 -6.30
C GLY A 141 -8.02 -5.77 -6.24
N ILE A 142 -9.01 -5.79 -7.13
CA ILE A 142 -10.12 -4.85 -7.11
C ILE A 142 -11.00 -5.06 -5.86
N LEU A 143 -11.40 -6.30 -5.61
CA LEU A 143 -12.38 -6.62 -4.59
C LEU A 143 -11.86 -6.45 -3.16
N GLN A 144 -10.56 -6.63 -2.92
CA GLN A 144 -9.97 -6.39 -1.59
C GLN A 144 -10.15 -4.94 -1.09
N VAL A 145 -10.38 -4.00 -2.02
CA VAL A 145 -10.67 -2.59 -1.72
C VAL A 145 -12.16 -2.28 -1.84
N ALA A 146 -12.79 -2.74 -2.92
CA ALA A 146 -14.20 -2.45 -3.18
C ALA A 146 -15.13 -3.01 -2.08
N PHE A 147 -14.83 -4.18 -1.51
CA PHE A 147 -15.65 -4.75 -0.44
C PHE A 147 -15.66 -3.91 0.84
N PRO A 148 -14.52 -3.53 1.45
CA PRO A 148 -14.53 -2.69 2.64
C PRO A 148 -15.22 -1.35 2.42
N LEU A 149 -15.05 -0.73 1.27
CA LEU A 149 -15.61 0.59 0.99
C LEU A 149 -17.10 0.56 0.61
N LEU A 150 -17.52 -0.44 -0.16
CA LEU A 150 -18.91 -0.50 -0.68
C LEU A 150 -19.81 -1.48 0.06
N CYS A 151 -19.28 -2.46 0.79
CA CYS A 151 -20.05 -3.62 1.26
C CYS A 151 -19.81 -3.97 2.73
N HIS A 152 -19.15 -3.13 3.53
CA HIS A 152 -18.74 -3.46 4.91
C HIS A 152 -19.88 -3.91 5.84
N ASP A 153 -21.11 -3.48 5.58
CA ASP A 153 -22.33 -3.78 6.35
C ASP A 153 -23.36 -4.63 5.56
N LEU A 154 -22.98 -5.14 4.38
CA LEU A 154 -23.81 -5.99 3.55
C LEU A 154 -23.41 -7.47 3.66
N PRO A 155 -24.32 -8.41 3.38
CA PRO A 155 -23.94 -9.81 3.23
C PRO A 155 -22.88 -9.99 2.17
N TRP A 156 -21.86 -10.80 2.46
CA TRP A 156 -20.78 -11.08 1.51
C TRP A 156 -21.32 -11.69 0.21
N SER A 157 -21.09 -11.01 -0.91
CA SER A 157 -21.54 -11.48 -2.21
C SER A 157 -20.67 -10.96 -3.35
N HIS A 158 -19.62 -11.72 -3.68
CA HIS A 158 -18.77 -11.48 -4.84
C HIS A 158 -19.59 -11.31 -6.13
N GLY A 159 -20.52 -12.23 -6.41
CA GLY A 159 -21.34 -12.19 -7.62
C GLY A 159 -22.20 -10.94 -7.76
N ALA A 160 -22.68 -10.36 -6.65
CA ALA A 160 -23.44 -9.12 -6.68
C ALA A 160 -22.57 -7.91 -7.01
N VAL A 161 -21.35 -7.82 -6.43
CA VAL A 161 -20.40 -6.75 -6.75
C VAL A 161 -20.03 -6.77 -8.22
N MET A 162 -19.73 -7.97 -8.77
CA MET A 162 -19.36 -8.15 -10.19
C MET A 162 -20.47 -7.73 -11.17
N ARG A 163 -21.73 -7.63 -10.73
CA ARG A 163 -22.82 -7.08 -11.56
C ARG A 163 -22.85 -5.56 -11.60
N CYS A 164 -22.14 -4.90 -10.70
CA CYS A 164 -22.08 -3.45 -10.56
C CYS A 164 -20.83 -2.83 -11.16
N ILE A 165 -19.89 -3.64 -11.66
CA ILE A 165 -18.59 -3.21 -12.17
C ILE A 165 -18.28 -3.83 -13.52
N ASP A 166 -17.56 -3.08 -14.35
CA ASP A 166 -16.88 -3.58 -15.55
C ASP A 166 -15.37 -3.51 -15.34
N ILE A 167 -14.66 -4.49 -15.88
CA ILE A 167 -13.19 -4.55 -15.83
C ILE A 167 -12.66 -4.63 -17.26
N ILE A 168 -11.83 -3.66 -17.63
CA ILE A 168 -11.13 -3.60 -18.90
C ILE A 168 -9.66 -3.83 -18.62
N SER A 169 -9.07 -4.89 -19.19
CA SER A 169 -7.65 -5.20 -19.05
C SER A 169 -7.19 -6.01 -20.24
N GLU A 170 -6.08 -5.61 -20.84
CA GLU A 170 -5.46 -6.33 -21.94
C GLU A 170 -4.85 -7.64 -21.45
N GLU A 171 -5.09 -8.74 -22.18
CA GLU A 171 -4.45 -10.02 -21.90
C GLU A 171 -2.95 -9.94 -22.18
N GLY A 172 -2.14 -10.58 -21.34
CA GLY A 172 -0.68 -10.57 -21.44
C GLY A 172 -0.03 -9.37 -20.76
N THR A 173 -0.77 -8.61 -19.94
CA THR A 173 -0.23 -7.59 -19.04
C THR A 173 0.11 -8.16 -17.66
N ILE A 174 0.89 -7.42 -16.84
CA ILE A 174 1.34 -7.86 -15.51
C ILE A 174 0.18 -8.29 -14.60
N ASN A 175 -0.95 -7.59 -14.64
CA ASN A 175 -2.10 -7.88 -13.80
C ASN A 175 -3.19 -8.71 -14.50
N ASN A 176 -2.96 -9.14 -15.73
CA ASN A 176 -3.80 -10.06 -16.51
C ASN A 176 -2.93 -10.98 -17.38
N ALA A 177 -2.00 -11.67 -16.75
CA ALA A 177 -0.99 -12.46 -17.42
C ALA A 177 -1.54 -13.77 -17.98
N LEU A 178 -0.99 -14.17 -19.12
CA LEU A 178 -1.25 -15.42 -19.80
C LEU A 178 -0.18 -16.47 -19.49
N PHE A 179 -0.57 -17.74 -19.55
CA PHE A 179 0.38 -18.84 -19.48
C PHE A 179 1.45 -18.70 -20.59
N PRO A 180 2.78 -18.93 -20.28
CA PRO A 180 3.33 -19.54 -19.07
C PRO A 180 3.94 -18.54 -18.05
N ALA A 181 3.47 -17.29 -17.99
CA ALA A 181 4.03 -16.30 -17.08
C ALA A 181 4.10 -16.77 -15.62
N GLY A 182 5.18 -16.41 -14.94
CA GLY A 182 5.37 -16.72 -13.52
C GLY A 182 4.43 -15.90 -12.63
N THR A 183 3.71 -16.57 -11.72
CA THR A 183 2.71 -15.94 -10.83
C THR A 183 2.91 -16.31 -9.36
N SER A 184 4.08 -16.86 -8.98
CA SER A 184 4.28 -17.34 -7.60
C SER A 184 4.30 -16.22 -6.56
N MET A 185 4.62 -15.00 -6.94
CA MET A 185 4.61 -13.80 -6.10
C MET A 185 3.40 -12.88 -6.37
N ALA A 186 2.40 -13.33 -7.13
CA ALA A 186 1.26 -12.54 -7.56
C ALA A 186 0.59 -11.77 -6.43
N THR A 187 0.32 -12.43 -5.30
CA THR A 187 -0.47 -11.88 -4.19
C THR A 187 0.16 -10.62 -3.60
N VAL A 188 1.47 -10.62 -3.41
CA VAL A 188 2.22 -9.53 -2.77
C VAL A 188 2.85 -8.55 -3.78
N ASN A 189 2.64 -8.77 -5.07
CA ASN A 189 3.10 -7.90 -6.15
C ASN A 189 1.91 -7.41 -6.99
N ALA A 190 1.66 -7.96 -8.17
CA ALA A 190 0.65 -7.42 -9.10
C ALA A 190 -0.77 -7.34 -8.50
N CYS A 191 -1.19 -8.29 -7.69
CA CYS A 191 -2.49 -8.24 -7.00
C CYS A 191 -2.54 -7.13 -5.95
N GLN A 192 -1.48 -6.99 -5.11
CA GLN A 192 -1.37 -5.92 -4.13
C GLN A 192 -1.36 -4.54 -4.79
N SER A 193 -0.49 -4.33 -5.80
CA SER A 193 -0.39 -3.05 -6.49
C SER A 193 -1.65 -2.70 -7.27
N THR A 194 -2.39 -3.70 -7.81
CA THR A 194 -3.74 -3.49 -8.35
C THR A 194 -4.69 -2.95 -7.26
N GLY A 195 -4.64 -3.51 -6.04
CA GLY A 195 -5.39 -2.98 -4.90
C GLY A 195 -5.01 -1.55 -4.54
N ASN A 196 -3.72 -1.22 -4.53
CA ASN A 196 -3.23 0.14 -4.27
C ASN A 196 -3.80 1.14 -5.29
N LEU A 197 -3.81 0.80 -6.59
CA LEU A 197 -4.43 1.62 -7.65
C LEU A 197 -5.92 1.87 -7.38
N VAL A 198 -6.65 0.82 -7.07
CA VAL A 198 -8.09 0.92 -6.77
C VAL A 198 -8.32 1.78 -5.54
N TRP A 199 -7.50 1.60 -4.51
CA TRP A 199 -7.58 2.39 -3.28
C TRP A 199 -7.34 3.87 -3.54
N GLU A 200 -6.26 4.21 -4.27
CA GLU A 200 -5.94 5.60 -4.65
C GLU A 200 -7.09 6.24 -5.45
N ALA A 201 -7.57 5.56 -6.50
CA ALA A 201 -8.62 6.09 -7.35
C ALA A 201 -9.97 6.26 -6.59
N MET A 202 -10.32 5.30 -5.73
CA MET A 202 -11.52 5.40 -4.90
C MET A 202 -11.39 6.50 -3.85
N ALA A 203 -10.23 6.65 -3.19
CA ALA A 203 -9.98 7.73 -2.25
C ALA A 203 -10.12 9.11 -2.89
N LYS A 204 -9.61 9.29 -4.12
CA LYS A 204 -9.80 10.52 -4.91
C LYS A 204 -11.28 10.77 -5.23
N MET A 205 -12.01 9.74 -5.64
CA MET A 205 -13.45 9.80 -5.93
C MET A 205 -14.26 10.21 -4.68
N TYR A 206 -14.03 9.55 -3.55
CA TYR A 206 -14.67 9.89 -2.27
C TYR A 206 -14.33 11.31 -1.82
N GLY A 207 -13.09 11.76 -2.08
CA GLY A 207 -12.63 13.12 -1.79
C GLY A 207 -13.36 14.23 -2.56
N CYS A 208 -14.07 13.87 -3.65
CA CYS A 208 -14.95 14.76 -4.42
C CYS A 208 -16.42 14.67 -4.01
N GLY A 209 -16.76 13.85 -3.02
CA GLY A 209 -18.12 13.62 -2.57
C GLY A 209 -18.61 14.57 -1.47
N SER A 210 -19.74 14.20 -0.86
CA SER A 210 -20.29 14.88 0.32
C SER A 210 -19.33 14.83 1.52
N ASP A 211 -19.59 15.61 2.56
CA ASP A 211 -18.78 15.59 3.78
C ASP A 211 -18.73 14.17 4.40
N THR A 212 -19.85 13.46 4.40
CA THR A 212 -19.91 12.05 4.88
C THR A 212 -19.01 11.13 4.05
N LEU A 213 -19.03 11.26 2.71
CA LEU A 213 -18.17 10.45 1.84
C LEU A 213 -16.69 10.78 2.04
N ARG A 214 -16.36 12.06 2.30
CA ARG A 214 -14.98 12.46 2.57
C ARG A 214 -14.43 11.91 3.89
N GLU A 215 -15.29 11.62 4.87
CA GLU A 215 -14.87 10.91 6.10
C GLU A 215 -14.42 9.47 5.83
N GLU A 216 -14.83 8.88 4.72
CA GLU A 216 -14.38 7.55 4.28
C GLU A 216 -13.02 7.56 3.55
N VAL A 217 -12.47 8.75 3.24
CA VAL A 217 -11.16 8.86 2.58
C VAL A 217 -10.05 8.43 3.52
N ILE A 218 -9.23 7.51 3.03
CA ILE A 218 -8.06 7.00 3.74
C ILE A 218 -6.89 6.86 2.75
N GLY A 219 -5.69 7.28 3.16
CA GLY A 219 -4.45 7.05 2.43
C GLY A 219 -4.11 5.56 2.36
N ILE A 220 -3.20 5.20 1.48
CA ILE A 220 -2.77 3.80 1.34
C ILE A 220 -1.98 3.39 2.59
N GLY A 221 -2.45 2.33 3.25
CA GLY A 221 -1.77 1.74 4.40
C GLY A 221 -0.98 0.50 4.00
N TYR A 222 0.32 0.45 4.36
CA TYR A 222 1.24 -0.64 4.05
C TYR A 222 1.14 -1.09 2.59
N GLY A 223 1.26 -0.12 1.67
CA GLY A 223 1.13 -0.36 0.23
C GLY A 223 2.17 -1.32 -0.33
N GLY A 224 3.39 -1.29 0.17
CA GLY A 224 4.46 -2.22 -0.17
C GLY A 224 4.58 -3.32 0.88
N VAL A 225 4.62 -4.58 0.44
CA VAL A 225 4.76 -5.74 1.33
C VAL A 225 6.23 -6.10 1.48
N ASN A 226 6.71 -6.22 2.71
CA ASN A 226 8.04 -6.74 3.01
C ASN A 226 7.90 -8.17 3.56
N MET A 227 8.12 -9.16 2.71
CA MET A 227 7.97 -10.58 3.07
C MET A 227 9.26 -11.35 2.82
N SER A 228 9.47 -12.36 3.66
CA SER A 228 10.60 -13.27 3.53
C SER A 228 10.22 -14.70 3.91
N VAL A 229 10.91 -15.66 3.31
CA VAL A 229 10.89 -17.06 3.73
C VAL A 229 12.30 -17.42 4.15
N ILE A 230 12.45 -17.84 5.41
CA ILE A 230 13.73 -18.38 5.89
C ILE A 230 13.62 -19.89 6.01
N ALA A 231 14.60 -20.58 5.44
CA ALA A 231 14.71 -22.03 5.46
C ALA A 231 16.10 -22.46 5.92
N GLY A 232 16.17 -23.52 6.68
CA GLY A 232 17.44 -24.02 7.20
C GLY A 232 17.29 -25.29 8.02
N LYS A 233 18.18 -25.47 8.97
CA LYS A 233 18.17 -26.61 9.90
C LYS A 233 18.30 -26.13 11.33
N HIS A 234 17.55 -26.79 12.23
CA HIS A 234 17.82 -26.74 13.66
C HIS A 234 19.19 -27.38 13.96
N GLN A 235 19.73 -27.16 15.16
CA GLN A 235 21.00 -27.75 15.60
C GLN A 235 21.00 -29.28 15.52
N ASP A 236 19.86 -29.94 15.73
CA ASP A 236 19.68 -31.38 15.59
C ASP A 236 19.54 -31.89 14.15
N GLY A 237 19.66 -30.99 13.15
CA GLY A 237 19.59 -31.30 11.73
C GLY A 237 18.18 -31.35 11.14
N ARG A 238 17.12 -31.20 11.95
CA ARG A 238 15.74 -31.13 11.43
C ARG A 238 15.56 -29.92 10.55
N PRO A 239 14.99 -30.06 9.34
CA PRO A 239 14.73 -28.93 8.46
C PRO A 239 13.57 -28.08 9.00
N PHE A 240 13.64 -26.78 8.75
CA PHE A 240 12.51 -25.87 8.93
C PHE A 240 12.34 -24.96 7.72
N VAL A 241 11.13 -24.46 7.53
CA VAL A 241 10.77 -23.37 6.60
C VAL A 241 9.78 -22.51 7.32
N ASN A 242 10.03 -21.21 7.41
CA ASN A 242 9.11 -20.25 7.99
C ASN A 242 8.92 -19.07 7.05
N MET A 243 7.65 -18.70 6.81
CA MET A 243 7.29 -17.44 6.15
C MET A 243 7.10 -16.39 7.23
N PHE A 244 7.92 -15.34 7.18
CA PHE A 244 7.77 -14.22 8.10
C PHE A 244 6.60 -13.35 7.69
N THR A 245 5.68 -13.21 8.61
CA THR A 245 4.43 -12.48 8.47
C THR A 245 4.33 -11.31 9.45
N ASP A 246 5.39 -11.01 10.18
CA ASP A 246 5.51 -9.93 11.15
C ASP A 246 6.08 -8.63 10.56
N SER A 247 6.23 -8.58 9.25
CA SER A 247 6.56 -7.35 8.51
C SER A 247 5.31 -6.47 8.43
N VAL A 248 5.15 -5.55 9.36
CA VAL A 248 3.94 -4.75 9.52
C VAL A 248 4.21 -3.28 9.23
N GLY A 249 3.41 -2.72 8.34
CA GLY A 249 3.45 -1.30 8.01
C GLY A 249 2.40 -0.46 8.74
N GLY A 250 2.48 0.84 8.57
CA GLY A 250 1.52 1.80 9.11
C GLY A 250 0.24 1.87 8.29
N GLY A 251 -0.89 2.18 8.94
CA GLY A 251 -2.17 2.48 8.30
C GLY A 251 -2.15 3.85 7.62
N GLY A 252 -2.94 4.04 6.56
CA GLY A 252 -3.10 5.34 5.91
C GLY A 252 -3.80 6.36 6.81
N ALA A 253 -3.47 7.63 6.64
CA ALA A 253 -4.14 8.73 7.29
C ALA A 253 -5.59 8.88 6.78
N ARG A 254 -6.46 9.40 7.63
CA ARG A 254 -7.86 9.70 7.32
C ARG A 254 -8.07 11.21 7.23
N SER A 255 -9.18 11.62 6.65
CA SER A 255 -9.56 13.04 6.56
C SER A 255 -9.73 13.73 7.94
N PHE A 256 -9.90 12.96 9.01
CA PHE A 256 -10.16 13.44 10.37
C PHE A 256 -9.13 12.99 11.41
N GLY A 257 -8.09 12.25 11.01
CA GLY A 257 -7.14 11.73 11.99
C GLY A 257 -5.93 11.02 11.38
N ASP A 258 -4.92 10.87 12.21
CA ASP A 258 -3.69 10.17 11.87
C ASP A 258 -3.96 8.69 11.55
N GLY A 259 -3.12 8.09 10.73
CA GLY A 259 -3.10 6.66 10.46
C GLY A 259 -2.73 5.85 11.71
N ILE A 260 -3.19 4.62 11.77
CA ILE A 260 -2.90 3.70 12.89
C ILE A 260 -1.45 3.23 12.77
N ASP A 261 -0.67 3.43 13.84
CA ASP A 261 0.69 2.92 13.92
C ASP A 261 0.67 1.39 13.91
N THR A 262 1.58 0.75 13.19
CA THR A 262 1.70 -0.73 13.08
C THR A 262 0.36 -1.44 12.77
N CYS A 263 -0.40 -0.88 11.85
CA CYS A 263 -1.76 -1.32 11.50
C CYS A 263 -1.83 -2.74 10.91
N GLY A 264 -0.77 -3.17 10.24
CA GLY A 264 -0.76 -4.41 9.49
C GLY A 264 -1.11 -4.24 8.01
N ASN A 265 -1.39 -5.35 7.35
CA ASN A 265 -1.70 -5.37 5.93
C ASN A 265 -3.22 -5.42 5.72
N PHE A 266 -3.78 -4.47 4.96
CA PHE A 266 -5.22 -4.41 4.71
C PHE A 266 -5.76 -5.57 3.86
N ILE A 267 -4.92 -6.24 3.05
CA ILE A 267 -5.33 -7.46 2.30
C ILE A 267 -5.62 -8.62 3.25
N ALA A 268 -5.09 -8.59 4.47
CA ALA A 268 -5.30 -9.60 5.48
C ALA A 268 -5.72 -8.93 6.80
N PRO A 269 -6.94 -8.39 6.89
CA PRO A 269 -7.36 -7.55 8.02
C PRO A 269 -7.40 -8.27 9.37
N ALA A 270 -7.40 -9.60 9.38
CA ALA A 270 -7.27 -10.43 10.59
C ALA A 270 -5.81 -10.77 10.92
N TYR A 271 -4.87 -10.16 10.22
CA TYR A 271 -3.45 -10.40 10.35
C TYR A 271 -2.90 -9.70 11.59
N GLY A 272 -2.47 -10.46 12.56
CA GLY A 272 -1.83 -9.95 13.77
C GLY A 272 -0.32 -10.13 13.72
N ILE A 273 0.41 -9.25 14.38
CA ILE A 273 1.85 -9.42 14.58
C ILE A 273 2.05 -10.69 15.46
N PRO A 274 2.83 -11.68 15.00
CA PRO A 274 3.09 -12.88 15.78
C PRO A 274 3.81 -12.54 17.08
N ASN A 275 3.56 -13.35 18.11
CA ASN A 275 4.33 -13.29 19.34
C ASN A 275 5.78 -13.71 19.08
N VAL A 276 6.74 -12.95 19.58
CA VAL A 276 8.18 -13.17 19.39
C VAL A 276 8.60 -14.54 19.89
N GLU A 277 8.21 -14.91 21.11
CA GLU A 277 8.56 -16.17 21.76
C GLU A 277 8.04 -17.38 20.97
N ARG A 278 6.88 -17.22 20.31
CA ARG A 278 6.35 -18.26 19.43
C ARG A 278 7.24 -18.48 18.21
N ILE A 279 7.73 -17.42 17.58
CA ILE A 279 8.62 -17.55 16.44
C ILE A 279 9.94 -18.19 16.87
N GLU A 280 10.53 -17.70 17.94
CA GLU A 280 11.79 -18.21 18.49
C GLU A 280 11.70 -19.68 18.94
N SER A 281 10.53 -20.13 19.40
CA SER A 281 10.31 -21.55 19.72
C SER A 281 10.17 -22.47 18.50
N LEU A 282 9.83 -21.91 17.33
CA LEU A 282 9.57 -22.67 16.12
C LEU A 282 10.79 -22.78 15.19
N ILE A 283 11.68 -21.79 15.22
CA ILE A 283 12.85 -21.71 14.34
C ILE A 283 14.07 -21.21 15.12
N PRO A 284 15.28 -21.60 14.73
CA PRO A 284 16.51 -21.22 15.46
C PRO A 284 16.93 -19.78 15.10
N MET A 285 16.08 -18.81 15.40
CA MET A 285 16.35 -17.39 15.25
C MET A 285 15.90 -16.64 16.50
N LEU A 286 16.63 -15.58 16.87
CA LEU A 286 16.37 -14.73 18.01
C LEU A 286 16.12 -13.30 17.56
N TYR A 287 15.05 -12.66 18.07
CA TYR A 287 14.85 -11.22 17.90
C TYR A 287 15.79 -10.45 18.85
N VAL A 288 16.65 -9.65 18.28
CA VAL A 288 17.49 -8.70 19.04
C VAL A 288 16.60 -7.55 19.53
N TYR A 289 15.74 -7.04 18.64
CA TYR A 289 14.66 -6.10 18.95
C TYR A 289 13.57 -6.14 17.87
N ARG A 290 12.38 -5.64 18.21
CA ARG A 290 11.29 -5.29 17.30
C ARG A 290 10.58 -4.06 17.88
N ARG A 291 10.46 -3.00 17.07
CA ARG A 291 9.91 -1.71 17.53
C ARG A 291 9.23 -0.93 16.41
N GLU A 292 8.45 0.08 16.78
CA GLU A 292 7.99 1.12 15.85
C GLU A 292 9.20 1.89 15.31
N ARG A 293 9.14 2.24 14.01
CA ARG A 293 10.24 2.92 13.33
C ARG A 293 9.84 4.36 13.04
N GLU A 294 10.63 5.30 13.53
CA GLU A 294 10.50 6.72 13.17
C GLU A 294 10.75 6.97 11.67
N GLU A 295 10.34 8.12 11.16
CA GLU A 295 10.53 8.56 9.77
C GLU A 295 9.95 7.63 8.70
N THR A 296 8.92 6.88 9.04
CA THR A 296 8.27 5.97 8.08
C THR A 296 6.91 6.46 7.62
N ALA A 297 6.22 7.26 8.43
CA ALA A 297 4.89 7.76 8.14
C ALA A 297 4.89 8.80 7.03
N GLY A 298 3.98 8.70 6.08
CA GLY A 298 3.73 9.76 5.10
C GLY A 298 3.21 11.03 5.79
N ALA A 299 3.83 12.16 5.48
CA ALA A 299 3.47 13.44 6.08
C ALA A 299 2.16 14.00 5.49
N GLY A 300 1.40 14.72 6.32
CA GLY A 300 0.14 15.36 5.95
C GLY A 300 -0.40 16.20 7.09
N ILE A 301 -1.56 16.86 6.89
CA ILE A 301 -2.34 17.45 8.00
C ILE A 301 -2.57 16.37 9.06
N HIS A 302 -2.92 15.16 8.57
CA HIS A 302 -2.87 13.94 9.32
C HIS A 302 -1.79 13.04 8.74
N ARG A 303 -0.86 12.58 9.59
CA ARG A 303 0.20 11.67 9.15
C ARG A 303 -0.31 10.24 8.98
N GLY A 304 0.32 9.48 8.13
CA GLY A 304 0.18 8.02 8.15
C GLY A 304 0.62 7.42 9.49
N GLY A 305 0.28 6.17 9.72
CA GLY A 305 0.84 5.39 10.82
C GLY A 305 2.30 5.01 10.53
N VAL A 306 3.09 4.81 11.56
CA VAL A 306 4.47 4.32 11.41
C VAL A 306 4.51 2.81 11.20
N GLY A 307 5.51 2.34 10.45
CA GLY A 307 5.85 0.93 10.31
C GLY A 307 6.77 0.44 11.42
N ILE A 308 7.15 -0.84 11.35
CA ILE A 308 8.10 -1.44 12.29
C ILE A 308 9.48 -1.63 11.68
N GLU A 309 10.45 -1.82 12.55
CA GLU A 309 11.71 -2.46 12.23
C GLU A 309 12.02 -3.57 13.24
N TYR A 310 12.75 -4.57 12.79
CA TYR A 310 13.25 -5.62 13.67
C TYR A 310 14.60 -6.15 13.19
N MET A 311 15.42 -6.56 14.14
CA MET A 311 16.69 -7.25 13.91
C MET A 311 16.61 -8.66 14.46
N MET A 312 17.02 -9.63 13.65
CA MET A 312 17.11 -11.05 14.04
C MET A 312 18.50 -11.60 13.75
N ILE A 313 18.90 -12.60 14.55
CA ILE A 313 20.13 -13.35 14.35
C ILE A 313 19.82 -14.86 14.33
N PRO A 314 20.58 -15.70 13.59
CA PRO A 314 20.59 -17.14 13.81
C PRO A 314 21.03 -17.45 15.24
N TYR A 315 20.26 -18.29 15.94
CA TYR A 315 20.51 -18.60 17.35
C TYR A 315 20.33 -20.10 17.61
N GLU A 316 21.17 -20.67 18.46
CA GLU A 316 21.19 -22.11 18.76
C GLU A 316 21.27 -22.99 17.50
N THR A 317 22.06 -22.59 16.54
CA THR A 317 22.38 -23.35 15.33
C THR A 317 23.75 -22.97 14.78
N GLU A 318 24.45 -23.94 14.18
CA GLU A 318 25.70 -23.76 13.45
C GLU A 318 25.50 -23.85 11.93
N HIS A 319 24.24 -23.99 11.48
CA HIS A 319 23.89 -24.14 10.06
C HIS A 319 23.53 -22.79 9.43
N ASP A 320 23.99 -22.59 8.21
CA ASP A 320 23.56 -21.47 7.38
C ASP A 320 22.07 -21.59 7.03
N MET A 321 21.43 -20.43 6.84
CA MET A 321 20.02 -20.32 6.46
C MET A 321 19.86 -19.60 5.14
N GLU A 322 18.94 -20.06 4.32
CA GLU A 322 18.52 -19.39 3.09
C GLU A 322 17.37 -18.43 3.40
N ALA A 323 17.57 -17.14 3.13
CA ALA A 323 16.54 -16.11 3.20
C ALA A 323 16.08 -15.74 1.78
N VAL A 324 14.87 -16.11 1.42
CA VAL A 324 14.21 -15.72 0.17
C VAL A 324 13.39 -14.48 0.42
N LEU A 325 13.77 -13.36 -0.17
CA LEU A 325 13.15 -12.05 -0.03
C LEU A 325 12.26 -11.76 -1.23
N PHE A 326 11.04 -11.27 -1.01
CA PHE A 326 10.11 -10.93 -2.09
C PHE A 326 9.26 -9.71 -1.74
N SER A 327 9.96 -8.61 -1.47
CA SER A 327 9.39 -7.32 -1.09
C SER A 327 8.98 -6.49 -2.31
N THR A 328 8.15 -5.47 -2.07
CA THR A 328 7.83 -4.38 -3.01
C THR A 328 8.03 -3.04 -2.33
N GLY A 329 8.27 -1.98 -3.08
CA GLY A 329 8.49 -0.65 -2.51
C GLY A 329 9.87 -0.47 -1.85
N CYS A 330 10.89 -1.13 -2.40
CA CYS A 330 12.28 -0.94 -2.01
C CYS A 330 12.97 0.15 -2.83
N ALA A 331 12.59 0.34 -4.10
CA ALA A 331 13.14 1.38 -4.97
C ALA A 331 12.25 2.63 -5.04
N HIS A 332 11.00 2.55 -4.59
CA HIS A 332 10.03 3.63 -4.59
C HIS A 332 9.04 3.45 -3.43
N MET A 333 8.17 4.43 -3.21
CA MET A 333 7.19 4.44 -2.12
C MET A 333 5.84 3.90 -2.61
N GLU A 334 5.32 2.86 -1.98
CA GLU A 334 4.02 2.24 -2.34
C GLU A 334 2.84 2.82 -1.54
N SER A 335 3.09 3.29 -0.33
CA SER A 335 2.06 3.83 0.56
C SER A 335 1.75 5.28 0.23
N LYS A 336 1.07 5.53 -0.91
CA LYS A 336 0.77 6.88 -1.36
C LYS A 336 -0.16 7.63 -0.41
N GLY A 337 0.08 8.94 -0.27
CA GLY A 337 -0.81 9.86 0.42
C GLY A 337 -1.99 10.29 -0.46
N VAL A 338 -2.92 11.02 0.12
CA VAL A 338 -4.10 11.56 -0.55
C VAL A 338 -4.33 13.03 -0.22
N ALA A 339 -5.03 13.76 -1.09
CA ALA A 339 -5.38 15.18 -0.91
C ALA A 339 -4.20 16.12 -0.63
N GLY A 340 -3.00 15.84 -1.18
CA GLY A 340 -1.76 16.58 -0.94
C GLY A 340 -0.87 15.99 0.15
N GLY A 341 -1.28 14.90 0.79
CA GLY A 341 -0.43 14.14 1.70
C GLY A 341 0.70 13.43 0.97
N LEU A 342 1.82 13.23 1.64
CA LEU A 342 3.00 12.58 1.10
C LEU A 342 2.96 11.06 1.34
N PRO A 343 3.68 10.27 0.53
CA PRO A 343 3.77 8.83 0.72
C PRO A 343 4.55 8.47 1.98
N GLY A 344 4.34 7.25 2.49
CA GLY A 344 5.19 6.64 3.51
C GLY A 344 6.59 6.31 2.97
N SER A 345 7.50 5.88 3.83
CA SER A 345 8.88 5.58 3.47
C SER A 345 9.00 4.37 2.53
N ILE A 346 10.16 4.21 1.93
CA ILE A 346 10.57 2.93 1.33
C ILE A 346 10.86 1.90 2.42
N GLN A 347 10.92 0.63 2.01
CA GLN A 347 11.28 -0.48 2.90
C GLN A 347 12.59 -1.16 2.49
N ARG A 348 13.16 -1.99 3.39
CA ARG A 348 14.47 -2.62 3.20
C ARG A 348 14.58 -3.96 3.91
N ASN A 349 15.34 -4.84 3.30
CA ASN A 349 15.99 -5.97 3.95
C ASN A 349 17.49 -5.76 3.90
N ILE A 350 18.17 -5.92 5.03
CA ILE A 350 19.60 -5.69 5.18
C ILE A 350 20.21 -6.89 5.89
N VAL A 351 21.29 -7.44 5.33
CA VAL A 351 22.10 -8.46 5.98
C VAL A 351 23.39 -7.80 6.50
N LEU A 352 23.65 -7.99 7.78
CA LEU A 352 24.84 -7.51 8.47
C LEU A 352 25.78 -8.69 8.65
N HIS A 353 26.85 -8.75 7.89
CA HIS A 353 27.82 -9.83 7.96
C HIS A 353 28.81 -9.60 9.08
N GLY A 354 29.12 -10.67 9.85
CA GLY A 354 30.05 -10.59 10.97
C GLY A 354 29.61 -9.55 12.01
N ALA A 355 28.31 -9.52 12.33
CA ALA A 355 27.70 -8.44 13.11
C ALA A 355 28.14 -8.41 14.59
N GLY A 356 28.77 -9.48 15.13
CA GLY A 356 29.22 -9.53 16.53
C GLY A 356 28.09 -9.36 17.58
N VAL A 357 26.82 -9.51 17.15
CA VAL A 357 25.65 -9.30 18.00
C VAL A 357 25.62 -10.27 19.18
N LYS A 358 26.00 -11.54 18.97
CA LYS A 358 26.07 -12.55 20.05
C LYS A 358 27.07 -12.15 21.13
N ASP A 359 28.23 -11.62 20.74
CA ASP A 359 29.25 -11.15 21.66
C ASP A 359 28.78 -9.92 22.43
N ALA A 360 28.07 -8.99 21.78
CA ALA A 360 27.47 -7.83 22.43
C ALA A 360 26.41 -8.27 23.46
N LEU A 361 25.52 -9.18 23.10
CA LEU A 361 24.52 -9.74 24.01
C LEU A 361 25.16 -10.45 25.21
N ALA A 362 26.26 -11.19 24.99
CA ALA A 362 27.01 -11.84 26.07
C ALA A 362 27.63 -10.83 27.07
N ARG A 363 27.92 -9.61 26.60
CA ARG A 363 28.36 -8.49 27.47
C ARG A 363 27.21 -7.70 28.11
N GLY A 364 25.95 -8.06 27.82
CA GLY A 364 24.76 -7.33 28.26
C GLY A 364 24.46 -6.07 27.43
N GLU A 365 25.02 -5.95 26.23
CA GLU A 365 24.81 -4.86 25.30
C GLU A 365 23.81 -5.30 24.24
N ILE A 366 22.77 -4.49 23.98
CA ILE A 366 21.79 -4.76 22.93
C ILE A 366 22.05 -3.79 21.77
N PRO A 367 22.53 -4.24 20.60
CA PRO A 367 22.62 -3.39 19.43
C PRO A 367 21.22 -2.93 19.00
N THR A 368 21.03 -1.60 18.91
CA THR A 368 19.72 -1.00 18.60
C THR A 368 19.66 -0.28 17.25
N SER A 369 20.75 -0.27 16.50
CA SER A 369 20.82 0.35 15.17
C SER A 369 21.86 -0.34 14.30
N LEU A 370 21.87 -0.01 13.00
CA LEU A 370 22.92 -0.43 12.05
C LEU A 370 24.32 -0.05 12.55
N GLU A 371 24.46 1.16 13.11
CA GLU A 371 25.75 1.70 13.59
C GLU A 371 26.26 0.97 14.82
N THR A 372 25.35 0.57 15.72
CA THR A 372 25.71 -0.14 16.96
C THR A 372 25.89 -1.65 16.78
N ALA A 373 25.47 -2.19 15.64
CA ALA A 373 25.58 -3.63 15.35
C ALA A 373 27.03 -4.10 15.05
N GLY A 374 27.97 -3.17 14.78
CA GLY A 374 29.38 -3.49 14.60
C GLY A 374 29.68 -4.40 13.40
N ALA A 375 28.87 -4.38 12.38
CA ALA A 375 28.99 -5.25 11.22
C ALA A 375 30.26 -4.95 10.39
N GLU A 376 30.96 -5.99 9.96
CA GLU A 376 32.11 -5.86 9.05
C GLU A 376 31.66 -5.41 7.66
N ARG A 377 30.46 -5.86 7.22
CA ARG A 377 29.87 -5.51 5.93
C ARG A 377 28.35 -5.40 6.02
N ILE A 378 27.82 -4.36 5.40
CA ILE A 378 26.37 -4.17 5.21
C ILE A 378 26.03 -4.55 3.78
N ASP A 379 25.03 -5.42 3.63
CA ASP A 379 24.54 -5.90 2.33
C ASP A 379 23.03 -5.59 2.23
N ILE A 380 22.69 -4.54 1.47
CA ILE A 380 21.29 -4.16 1.22
C ILE A 380 20.75 -5.06 0.11
N ALA A 381 19.75 -5.85 0.42
CA ALA A 381 19.12 -6.74 -0.54
C ALA A 381 18.27 -5.98 -1.56
N ASP A 382 18.22 -6.50 -2.79
CA ASP A 382 17.26 -6.10 -3.79
C ASP A 382 15.82 -6.47 -3.36
N ALA A 383 14.81 -5.93 -4.04
CA ALA A 383 13.42 -6.19 -3.69
C ALA A 383 13.05 -7.68 -3.78
N LYS A 384 13.61 -8.41 -4.75
CA LYS A 384 13.48 -9.86 -4.89
C LYS A 384 14.88 -10.47 -4.95
N ASP A 385 15.24 -11.19 -3.91
CA ASP A 385 16.61 -11.67 -3.74
C ASP A 385 16.66 -12.96 -2.92
N VAL A 386 17.78 -13.66 -3.00
CA VAL A 386 18.11 -14.80 -2.14
C VAL A 386 19.42 -14.52 -1.43
N ARG A 387 19.39 -14.51 -0.10
CA ARG A 387 20.54 -14.27 0.75
C ARG A 387 20.80 -15.46 1.65
N TRP A 388 22.06 -15.66 1.99
CA TRP A 388 22.46 -16.63 3.00
C TRP A 388 22.82 -15.90 4.29
N LEU A 389 22.30 -16.41 5.40
CA LEU A 389 22.64 -15.96 6.74
C LEU A 389 23.50 -17.01 7.38
N THR A 390 24.74 -16.66 7.70
CA THR A 390 25.62 -17.47 8.53
C THR A 390 25.26 -17.29 10.01
N PRO A 391 25.73 -18.18 10.91
CA PRO A 391 25.47 -18.02 12.35
C PRO A 391 25.94 -16.70 12.97
N ASP A 392 26.87 -15.98 12.33
CA ASP A 392 27.43 -14.72 12.84
C ASP A 392 26.82 -13.47 12.18
N ASP A 393 25.86 -13.67 11.29
CA ASP A 393 25.14 -12.59 10.61
C ASP A 393 23.93 -12.12 11.40
N ALA A 394 23.46 -10.91 11.07
CA ALA A 394 22.17 -10.41 11.50
C ALA A 394 21.33 -9.99 10.29
N TRP A 395 20.02 -10.15 10.40
CA TRP A 395 19.05 -9.71 9.42
C TRP A 395 18.19 -8.59 10.00
N LEU A 396 18.20 -7.45 9.31
CA LEU A 396 17.42 -6.27 9.67
C LEU A 396 16.32 -6.06 8.62
N CYS A 397 15.07 -5.99 9.06
CA CYS A 397 13.90 -5.71 8.24
C CYS A 397 13.32 -4.34 8.61
N LEU A 398 13.20 -3.47 7.62
CA LEU A 398 12.65 -2.11 7.75
C LEU A 398 11.34 -2.04 6.96
N CYS A 399 10.21 -1.79 7.62
CA CYS A 399 8.89 -1.68 6.99
C CYS A 399 8.47 -0.24 6.76
N THR A 400 7.62 -0.01 5.75
CA THR A 400 7.06 1.31 5.40
C THR A 400 5.96 1.74 6.36
N GLY A 401 5.75 3.05 6.49
CA GLY A 401 4.55 3.62 7.09
C GLY A 401 3.39 3.75 6.10
N GLY A 402 2.26 4.26 6.56
CA GLY A 402 1.10 4.61 5.74
C GLY A 402 1.25 5.97 5.07
N GLY A 403 0.47 6.23 4.01
CA GLY A 403 0.39 7.53 3.35
C GLY A 403 -0.32 8.59 4.19
N GLY A 404 0.10 9.85 4.06
CA GLY A 404 -0.48 11.01 4.73
C GLY A 404 -1.75 11.53 4.06
N TYR A 405 -2.46 12.41 4.74
CA TYR A 405 -3.65 13.11 4.23
C TYR A 405 -3.47 14.64 4.33
N GLY A 406 -3.67 15.35 3.23
CA GLY A 406 -3.60 16.81 3.16
C GLY A 406 -2.18 17.38 3.24
N ASP A 407 -2.03 18.68 2.94
CA ASP A 407 -0.73 19.38 2.92
C ASP A 407 -0.03 19.31 4.30
N PRO A 408 1.19 18.76 4.40
CA PRO A 408 1.93 18.65 5.66
C PRO A 408 2.12 19.97 6.41
N LEU A 409 2.26 21.10 5.70
CA LEU A 409 2.40 22.42 6.32
C LEU A 409 1.14 22.87 7.09
N GLY A 410 0.00 22.20 6.86
CA GLY A 410 -1.24 22.41 7.60
C GLY A 410 -1.33 21.66 8.94
N ARG A 411 -0.39 20.74 9.26
CA ARG A 411 -0.44 19.95 10.49
C ARG A 411 -0.29 20.82 11.73
N ASN A 412 -1.09 20.55 12.76
CA ASN A 412 -1.00 21.23 14.04
C ASN A 412 0.41 21.04 14.65
N PRO A 413 1.17 22.12 14.96
CA PRO A 413 2.53 22.02 15.49
C PRO A 413 2.63 21.21 16.79
N GLU A 414 1.64 21.30 17.69
CA GLU A 414 1.60 20.51 18.93
C GLU A 414 1.46 19.00 18.67
N SER A 415 0.79 18.63 17.57
CA SER A 415 0.73 17.23 17.14
C SER A 415 2.08 16.72 16.67
N VAL A 416 2.84 17.54 15.95
CA VAL A 416 4.22 17.22 15.54
C VAL A 416 5.14 17.10 16.76
N ALA A 417 5.07 18.06 17.70
CA ALA A 417 5.85 17.99 18.93
C ALA A 417 5.53 16.74 19.77
N ARG A 418 4.26 16.33 19.81
CA ARG A 418 3.85 15.07 20.45
C ARG A 418 4.45 13.85 19.76
N ASP A 419 4.46 13.83 18.43
CA ASP A 419 5.04 12.72 17.66
C ASP A 419 6.56 12.62 17.87
N VAL A 420 7.27 13.75 17.95
CA VAL A 420 8.70 13.77 18.30
C VAL A 420 8.95 13.23 19.71
N ARG A 421 8.17 13.67 20.70
CA ARG A 421 8.29 13.14 22.08
C ARG A 421 8.00 11.63 22.19
N ARG A 422 7.18 11.10 21.28
CA ARG A 422 6.87 9.65 21.23
C ARG A 422 7.90 8.84 20.43
N GLY A 423 8.88 9.47 19.79
CA GLY A 423 9.85 8.80 18.93
C GLY A 423 9.24 8.28 17.62
N LEU A 424 8.20 8.94 17.10
CA LEU A 424 7.56 8.60 15.83
C LEU A 424 8.03 9.49 14.68
N CYS A 425 8.65 10.61 15.02
CA CYS A 425 9.15 11.63 14.11
C CYS A 425 10.43 12.23 14.71
N THR A 426 11.47 12.45 13.91
CA THR A 426 12.66 13.15 14.36
C THR A 426 12.45 14.67 14.34
N THR A 427 13.30 15.42 15.07
CA THR A 427 13.30 16.89 14.99
C THR A 427 13.68 17.40 13.59
N GLY A 428 14.54 16.66 12.89
CA GLY A 428 14.90 16.95 11.50
C GLY A 428 13.72 16.80 10.55
N GLU A 429 12.93 15.73 10.71
CA GLU A 429 11.72 15.51 9.94
C GLU A 429 10.63 16.55 10.26
N ALA A 430 10.47 16.93 11.54
CA ALA A 430 9.54 17.98 11.97
C ALA A 430 9.78 19.29 11.22
N ILE A 431 11.03 19.70 11.05
CA ILE A 431 11.40 20.90 10.29
C ILE A 431 11.22 20.68 8.79
N ARG A 432 11.75 19.58 8.26
CA ARG A 432 11.84 19.30 6.81
C ARG A 432 10.47 19.13 6.16
N LEU A 433 9.56 18.39 6.80
CA LEU A 433 8.24 18.05 6.21
C LEU A 433 7.11 18.93 6.71
N TYR A 434 7.14 19.36 7.97
CA TYR A 434 6.01 20.07 8.60
C TYR A 434 6.33 21.56 8.85
N GLY A 435 7.59 21.99 8.67
CA GLY A 435 8.04 23.34 9.01
C GLY A 435 7.84 23.65 10.49
N VAL A 436 8.00 22.66 11.40
CA VAL A 436 7.82 22.83 12.84
C VAL A 436 9.17 22.81 13.53
N THR A 437 9.47 23.88 14.25
CA THR A 437 10.68 24.02 15.06
C THR A 437 10.34 23.85 16.53
N LEU A 438 11.15 23.08 17.22
CA LEU A 438 11.02 22.81 18.65
C LEU A 438 12.16 23.48 19.42
N THR A 439 11.89 23.90 20.63
CA THR A 439 12.87 24.35 21.61
C THR A 439 13.63 23.16 22.21
N ASP A 440 14.72 23.40 22.92
CA ASP A 440 15.55 22.35 23.54
C ASP A 440 14.76 21.48 24.54
N ASP A 441 13.69 21.99 25.14
CA ASP A 441 12.80 21.27 26.06
C ASP A 441 11.63 20.55 25.34
N GLY A 442 11.62 20.59 23.98
CA GLY A 442 10.64 19.89 23.15
C GLY A 442 9.28 20.59 23.01
N ALA A 443 9.18 21.86 23.41
CA ALA A 443 8.00 22.70 23.15
C ALA A 443 8.04 23.30 21.73
N VAL A 444 6.88 23.72 21.20
CA VAL A 444 6.83 24.39 19.91
C VAL A 444 7.37 25.81 20.01
N ASP A 445 8.39 26.13 19.20
CA ASP A 445 8.77 27.53 18.93
C ASP A 445 7.85 28.11 17.86
N ALA A 446 6.86 28.87 18.28
CA ALA A 446 5.84 29.41 17.39
C ALA A 446 6.41 30.37 16.32
N ALA A 447 7.36 31.24 16.71
CA ALA A 447 7.94 32.24 15.80
C ALA A 447 8.85 31.56 14.77
N ALA A 448 9.72 30.63 15.21
CA ALA A 448 10.56 29.85 14.31
C ALA A 448 9.75 28.93 13.40
N THR A 449 8.65 28.36 13.89
CA THR A 449 7.71 27.55 13.10
C THR A 449 7.04 28.37 11.99
N GLU A 450 6.57 29.60 12.30
CA GLU A 450 5.97 30.47 11.29
C GLU A 450 7.00 30.83 10.20
N ALA A 451 8.22 31.17 10.58
CA ALA A 451 9.31 31.47 9.66
C ALA A 451 9.70 30.26 8.81
N ALA A 452 9.80 29.07 9.39
CA ALA A 452 10.12 27.84 8.68
C ALA A 452 9.04 27.48 7.65
N ARG A 453 7.76 27.63 7.98
CA ARG A 453 6.64 27.41 7.05
C ARG A 453 6.63 28.41 5.91
N ALA A 454 6.89 29.70 6.19
CA ALA A 454 7.02 30.73 5.16
C ALA A 454 8.16 30.39 4.18
N THR A 455 9.32 29.95 4.71
CA THR A 455 10.46 29.51 3.91
C THR A 455 10.10 28.28 3.06
N ALA A 456 9.38 27.31 3.62
CA ALA A 456 8.94 26.13 2.88
C ALA A 456 7.99 26.46 1.72
N VAL A 457 7.05 27.39 1.94
CA VAL A 457 6.15 27.89 0.88
C VAL A 457 6.93 28.59 -0.23
N GLU A 458 7.91 29.44 0.13
CA GLU A 458 8.73 30.12 -0.88
C GLU A 458 9.62 29.14 -1.64
N SER A 459 10.22 28.16 -0.98
CA SER A 459 10.96 27.08 -1.63
C SER A 459 10.09 26.28 -2.63
N ARG A 460 8.81 26.04 -2.31
CA ARG A 460 7.88 25.43 -3.26
C ARG A 460 7.67 26.28 -4.50
N ARG A 461 7.58 27.62 -4.36
CA ARG A 461 7.45 28.54 -5.49
C ARG A 461 8.69 28.60 -6.36
N GLU A 462 9.88 28.67 -5.73
CA GLU A 462 11.16 28.72 -6.43
C GLU A 462 11.47 27.43 -7.20
N ARG A 463 11.19 26.28 -6.61
CA ARG A 463 11.40 24.97 -7.24
C ARG A 463 10.32 24.60 -8.25
N GLY A 464 9.15 25.19 -8.12
CA GLY A 464 7.98 24.83 -8.89
C GLY A 464 7.97 25.44 -10.28
N HIS A 465 7.44 24.67 -11.24
CA HIS A 465 7.20 25.10 -12.60
C HIS A 465 5.70 25.17 -12.87
N ALA A 466 5.20 26.33 -13.30
CA ALA A 466 3.80 26.49 -13.68
C ALA A 466 3.53 25.73 -14.98
N THR A 467 2.45 24.93 -15.00
CA THR A 467 2.09 24.13 -16.18
C THR A 467 1.38 24.93 -17.28
N THR A 468 0.68 26.00 -16.90
CA THR A 468 0.03 26.95 -17.82
C THR A 468 0.12 28.39 -17.30
N THR A 469 -0.08 29.36 -18.19
CA THR A 469 -0.28 30.77 -17.80
C THR A 469 -1.62 30.92 -17.08
N ALA A 470 -1.62 31.72 -16.01
CA ALA A 470 -2.78 31.99 -15.18
C ALA A 470 -4.06 32.24 -16.01
N ASN A 471 -5.16 31.60 -15.63
CA ASN A 471 -6.50 31.83 -16.16
C ASN A 471 -7.04 33.19 -15.66
N ALA A 472 -6.43 34.29 -16.16
CA ALA A 472 -6.83 35.65 -15.83
C ALA A 472 -8.24 35.91 -16.38
N GLY A 473 -9.21 36.08 -15.49
CA GLY A 473 -10.58 36.47 -15.84
C GLY A 473 -11.68 35.47 -15.48
N LEU A 474 -11.34 34.30 -14.91
CA LEU A 474 -12.36 33.38 -14.35
C LEU A 474 -12.83 33.89 -12.99
N ASP A 475 -14.15 33.96 -12.80
CA ASP A 475 -14.75 34.28 -11.51
C ASP A 475 -14.88 33.04 -10.64
N PHE A 476 -14.24 33.06 -9.46
CA PHE A 476 -14.32 32.00 -8.44
C PHE A 476 -15.05 32.48 -7.17
N GLY A 477 -15.76 33.59 -7.24
CA GLY A 477 -16.48 34.23 -6.11
C GLY A 477 -17.86 33.64 -5.81
N GLY A 478 -18.37 32.71 -6.63
CA GLY A 478 -19.70 32.14 -6.46
C GLY A 478 -19.82 31.09 -5.33
N PRO A 479 -21.05 30.55 -5.12
CA PRO A 479 -21.27 29.56 -4.07
C PRO A 479 -20.52 28.25 -4.36
N GLU A 480 -19.95 27.68 -3.30
CA GLU A 480 -19.30 26.35 -3.35
C GLU A 480 -20.34 25.28 -3.67
N ARG A 481 -20.12 24.52 -4.73
CA ARG A 481 -20.93 23.39 -5.13
C ARG A 481 -20.52 22.12 -4.40
N PHE A 482 -19.21 21.83 -4.41
CA PHE A 482 -18.57 20.75 -3.64
C PHE A 482 -17.06 20.95 -3.57
N ARG A 483 -16.44 20.24 -2.64
CA ARG A 483 -14.98 20.22 -2.44
C ARG A 483 -14.32 19.13 -3.27
N VAL A 484 -13.05 19.36 -3.59
CA VAL A 484 -12.15 18.35 -4.20
C VAL A 484 -10.93 18.24 -3.28
N GLY A 485 -10.89 17.17 -2.49
CA GLY A 485 -9.92 17.01 -1.42
C GLY A 485 -10.03 18.13 -0.37
N GLU A 486 -8.90 18.61 0.15
CA GLU A 486 -8.85 19.66 1.18
C GLU A 486 -8.65 21.07 0.61
N ILE A 487 -7.93 21.21 -0.48
CA ILE A 487 -7.42 22.48 -0.99
C ILE A 487 -8.27 23.04 -2.12
N LEU A 488 -8.96 22.20 -2.89
CA LEU A 488 -9.71 22.62 -4.06
C LEU A 488 -11.23 22.59 -3.83
N ALA A 489 -11.95 23.40 -4.59
CA ALA A 489 -13.41 23.37 -4.67
C ALA A 489 -13.89 23.72 -6.07
N VAL A 490 -15.09 23.25 -6.38
CA VAL A 490 -15.86 23.69 -7.54
C VAL A 490 -16.89 24.70 -7.05
N ARG A 491 -16.89 25.89 -7.68
CA ARG A 491 -17.86 26.96 -7.43
C ARG A 491 -18.62 27.33 -8.70
N GLU A 492 -19.86 27.76 -8.53
CA GLU A 492 -20.69 28.23 -9.64
C GLU A 492 -20.20 29.60 -10.10
N SER A 493 -20.16 29.84 -11.41
CA SER A 493 -19.91 31.15 -11.98
C SER A 493 -20.87 31.44 -13.14
N ALA A 494 -20.91 32.67 -13.61
CA ALA A 494 -21.73 33.06 -14.76
C ALA A 494 -21.33 32.36 -16.06
N SER A 495 -20.08 31.89 -16.16
CA SER A 495 -19.53 31.16 -17.32
C SER A 495 -19.56 29.62 -17.14
N GLY A 496 -20.16 29.12 -16.07
CA GLY A 496 -20.20 27.69 -15.70
C GLY A 496 -19.33 27.39 -14.48
N PRO A 497 -19.32 26.12 -14.01
CA PRO A 497 -18.57 25.72 -12.83
C PRO A 497 -17.05 25.91 -13.00
N VAL A 498 -16.40 26.52 -12.00
CA VAL A 498 -14.96 26.78 -11.97
C VAL A 498 -14.32 26.03 -10.82
N LEU A 499 -13.19 25.36 -11.09
CA LEU A 499 -12.31 24.76 -10.09
C LEU A 499 -11.30 25.80 -9.61
N GLY A 500 -11.05 25.88 -8.31
CA GLY A 500 -10.10 26.82 -7.72
C GLY A 500 -9.65 26.44 -6.32
N CYS A 501 -8.70 27.20 -5.82
CA CYS A 501 -8.12 27.03 -4.49
C CYS A 501 -9.01 27.66 -3.41
N ARG A 502 -9.37 26.89 -2.40
CA ARG A 502 -10.16 27.35 -1.23
C ARG A 502 -9.36 28.19 -0.23
N VAL A 503 -8.03 28.10 -0.28
CA VAL A 503 -7.14 28.78 0.67
C VAL A 503 -6.94 30.26 0.29
N CYS A 504 -6.85 30.55 -1.01
CA CYS A 504 -6.51 31.88 -1.49
C CYS A 504 -7.44 32.39 -2.62
N ASP A 505 -8.53 31.69 -2.88
CA ASP A 505 -9.54 31.96 -3.91
C ASP A 505 -8.98 32.09 -5.34
N HIS A 506 -7.81 31.49 -5.61
CA HIS A 506 -7.22 31.49 -6.96
C HIS A 506 -7.98 30.53 -7.88
N PRO A 507 -8.53 30.99 -9.03
CA PRO A 507 -9.18 30.12 -10.00
C PRO A 507 -8.15 29.29 -10.77
N PHE A 508 -8.43 27.99 -10.95
CA PHE A 508 -7.60 27.09 -11.74
C PHE A 508 -8.08 27.07 -13.20
N GLY A 509 -9.35 26.72 -13.43
CA GLY A 509 -9.92 26.56 -14.75
C GLY A 509 -11.39 26.12 -14.69
N PRO A 510 -12.00 25.83 -15.86
CA PRO A 510 -13.28 25.14 -15.93
C PRO A 510 -13.22 23.82 -15.11
N ALA A 511 -14.26 23.55 -14.33
CA ALA A 511 -14.22 22.41 -13.41
C ALA A 511 -14.20 21.02 -14.08
N ALA A 512 -14.40 20.96 -15.39
CA ALA A 512 -14.24 19.73 -16.19
C ALA A 512 -12.77 19.46 -16.58
N GLU A 513 -11.88 20.45 -16.43
CA GLU A 513 -10.45 20.29 -16.71
C GLU A 513 -9.71 19.65 -15.51
N ASP A 514 -8.62 18.95 -15.80
CA ASP A 514 -7.79 18.35 -14.75
C ASP A 514 -7.06 19.43 -13.95
N PRO A 515 -7.11 19.40 -12.60
CA PRO A 515 -6.44 20.41 -11.76
C PRO A 515 -4.92 20.46 -11.97
N ARG A 516 -4.27 19.36 -12.33
CA ARG A 516 -2.82 19.32 -12.59
C ARG A 516 -2.41 20.13 -13.81
N ALA A 517 -3.32 20.34 -14.77
CA ALA A 517 -3.07 21.21 -15.92
C ALA A 517 -2.77 22.67 -15.53
N HIS A 518 -3.19 23.09 -14.35
CA HIS A 518 -3.07 24.47 -13.86
C HIS A 518 -2.22 24.58 -12.58
N ALA A 519 -1.52 23.51 -12.21
CA ALA A 519 -0.74 23.42 -10.98
C ALA A 519 0.64 24.06 -11.10
N LEU A 520 1.21 24.39 -9.96
CA LEU A 520 2.65 24.49 -9.74
C LEU A 520 3.17 23.08 -9.48
N VAL A 521 4.05 22.57 -10.34
CA VAL A 521 4.64 21.23 -10.23
C VAL A 521 6.02 21.30 -9.61
N ILE A 522 6.24 20.57 -8.54
CA ILE A 522 7.52 20.48 -7.84
C ILE A 522 7.99 19.03 -7.93
N GLU A 523 9.18 18.80 -8.47
CA GLU A 523 9.79 17.46 -8.54
C GLU A 523 10.73 17.26 -7.35
N ARG A 524 10.62 16.09 -6.71
CA ARG A 524 11.48 15.65 -5.61
C ARG A 524 12.08 14.28 -5.88
N GLU A 525 13.32 14.13 -5.48
CA GLU A 525 13.95 12.82 -5.40
C GLU A 525 13.36 12.01 -4.23
N ILE A 526 13.28 10.69 -4.39
CA ILE A 526 12.76 9.79 -3.35
C ILE A 526 13.58 9.91 -2.05
N GLU A 527 14.88 10.10 -2.17
CA GLU A 527 15.81 10.24 -1.06
C GLU A 527 15.61 11.51 -0.24
N GLU A 528 14.99 12.54 -0.80
CA GLU A 528 14.60 13.74 -0.04
C GLU A 528 13.53 13.43 1.02
N LEU A 529 12.71 12.42 0.80
CA LEU A 529 11.60 12.03 1.67
C LEU A 529 11.95 10.80 2.52
N SER A 530 12.69 9.86 1.97
CA SER A 530 13.15 8.66 2.66
C SER A 530 14.67 8.54 2.51
N PRO A 531 15.44 9.05 3.46
CA PRO A 531 16.91 9.12 3.36
C PRO A 531 17.60 7.76 3.50
N VAL A 532 16.88 6.69 3.74
CA VAL A 532 17.46 5.33 3.73
C VAL A 532 17.92 5.02 2.30
N ASN A 533 19.20 4.68 2.14
CA ASN A 533 19.78 4.37 0.84
C ASN A 533 18.96 3.34 0.08
N ALA A 534 18.40 3.79 -1.04
CA ALA A 534 17.62 2.94 -1.93
C ALA A 534 18.56 2.28 -2.95
N TYR A 535 18.37 0.97 -3.22
CA TYR A 535 18.84 0.51 -4.51
C TYR A 535 17.93 1.12 -5.59
N ARG A 536 18.47 1.39 -6.77
CA ARG A 536 17.69 1.95 -7.87
C ARG A 536 17.43 0.87 -8.91
N ALA A 537 16.18 0.78 -9.36
CA ALA A 537 15.86 0.10 -10.60
C ALA A 537 16.33 0.95 -11.80
N GLU A 538 16.40 0.37 -12.99
CA GLU A 538 16.84 1.08 -14.22
C GLU A 538 15.96 2.30 -14.57
N SER A 539 14.70 2.33 -14.11
CA SER A 539 13.77 3.43 -14.38
C SER A 539 13.70 4.39 -13.20
N ASP A 540 13.91 5.67 -13.48
CA ASP A 540 13.86 6.73 -12.47
C ASP A 540 12.41 7.10 -12.11
N VAL A 541 11.97 6.77 -10.91
CA VAL A 541 10.73 7.24 -10.30
C VAL A 541 11.04 8.46 -9.45
N VAL A 542 10.23 9.51 -9.61
CA VAL A 542 10.29 10.75 -8.83
C VAL A 542 8.94 11.00 -8.17
N LEU A 543 8.92 11.75 -7.07
CA LEU A 543 7.69 12.30 -6.53
C LEU A 543 7.44 13.66 -7.16
N ARG A 544 6.23 13.85 -7.72
CA ARG A 544 5.74 15.16 -8.16
C ARG A 544 4.65 15.64 -7.24
N GLU A 545 4.87 16.80 -6.65
CA GLU A 545 3.92 17.53 -5.83
C GLU A 545 3.21 18.56 -6.70
N PHE A 546 1.89 18.67 -6.55
CA PHE A 546 1.05 19.60 -7.29
C PHE A 546 0.44 20.60 -6.31
N ALA A 547 0.79 21.86 -6.49
CA ALA A 547 0.40 22.95 -5.59
C ALA A 547 -0.39 24.04 -6.31
N CYS A 548 -1.11 24.83 -5.52
CA CYS A 548 -1.73 26.05 -6.02
C CYS A 548 -0.65 27.05 -6.49
N PRO A 549 -0.73 27.58 -7.71
CA PRO A 549 0.30 28.50 -8.23
C PRO A 549 0.37 29.83 -7.47
N ASN A 550 -0.67 30.22 -6.73
CA ASN A 550 -0.71 31.45 -5.94
C ASN A 550 -0.20 31.25 -4.51
N CYS A 551 -0.76 30.31 -3.73
CA CYS A 551 -0.41 30.14 -2.32
C CYS A 551 0.53 28.96 -2.03
N ALA A 552 0.86 28.14 -3.04
CA ALA A 552 1.70 26.95 -2.96
C ALA A 552 1.18 25.86 -2.00
N SER A 553 -0.12 25.86 -1.64
CA SER A 553 -0.74 24.76 -0.89
C SER A 553 -0.84 23.51 -1.75
N LEU A 554 -0.39 22.37 -1.23
CA LEU A 554 -0.40 21.09 -1.93
C LEU A 554 -1.82 20.51 -1.98
N PHE A 555 -2.27 20.12 -3.17
CA PHE A 555 -3.54 19.42 -3.35
C PHE A 555 -3.39 17.96 -3.84
N SER A 556 -2.24 17.62 -4.42
CA SER A 556 -1.93 16.27 -4.90
C SER A 556 -0.43 16.00 -4.80
N ALA A 557 -0.05 14.74 -4.65
CA ALA A 557 1.31 14.24 -4.77
C ALA A 557 1.27 12.85 -5.42
N ASP A 558 2.14 12.59 -6.40
CA ASP A 558 2.12 11.35 -7.16
C ASP A 558 3.52 10.89 -7.56
N LEU A 559 3.72 9.58 -7.57
CA LEU A 559 4.94 8.96 -8.07
C LEU A 559 4.82 8.78 -9.59
N GLN A 560 5.78 9.27 -10.33
CA GLN A 560 5.81 9.23 -11.79
C GLN A 560 7.21 8.86 -12.28
N LEU A 561 7.32 8.33 -13.48
CA LEU A 561 8.63 8.26 -14.12
C LEU A 561 9.08 9.68 -14.49
N ARG A 562 10.37 9.98 -14.36
CA ARG A 562 10.94 11.27 -14.73
C ARG A 562 10.63 11.66 -16.19
N THR A 563 10.53 10.65 -17.05
CA THR A 563 10.19 10.82 -18.48
C THR A 563 8.71 11.04 -18.77
N ASP A 564 7.83 10.86 -17.78
CA ASP A 564 6.39 11.11 -17.96
C ASP A 564 6.10 12.60 -18.09
N ASP A 565 5.03 12.93 -18.85
CA ASP A 565 4.46 14.28 -18.81
C ASP A 565 4.00 14.56 -17.35
N PRO A 566 4.52 15.59 -16.69
CA PRO A 566 4.11 15.92 -15.33
C PRO A 566 2.60 16.20 -15.21
N ARG A 567 1.93 16.55 -16.33
CA ARG A 567 0.48 16.79 -16.38
C ARG A 567 -0.36 15.53 -16.58
N MET A 568 0.19 14.34 -16.31
CA MET A 568 -0.64 13.13 -16.31
C MET A 568 -1.91 13.38 -15.47
N PRO A 569 -3.10 13.08 -16.01
CA PRO A 569 -4.34 13.48 -15.38
C PRO A 569 -4.53 12.82 -14.01
N GLU A 570 -5.11 13.57 -13.08
CA GLU A 570 -5.55 13.06 -11.78
C GLU A 570 -7.03 12.70 -11.81
N MET A 571 -7.85 13.55 -12.46
CA MET A 571 -9.28 13.33 -12.57
C MET A 571 -9.94 14.16 -13.66
N HIS A 572 -11.09 13.67 -14.13
CA HIS A 572 -12.03 14.43 -14.94
C HIS A 572 -13.43 14.32 -14.32
N LEU A 573 -13.94 15.42 -13.80
CA LEU A 573 -15.27 15.47 -13.19
C LEU A 573 -16.34 15.65 -14.27
N LYS A 574 -17.43 14.91 -14.15
CA LYS A 574 -18.63 15.06 -14.98
C LYS A 574 -19.67 15.82 -14.18
N LEU A 575 -19.89 17.10 -14.51
CA LEU A 575 -20.69 18.06 -13.74
C LEU A 575 -22.13 18.17 -14.26
#